data_bd6c1f071fc03cbb5c597b1233a37772
#
_entry.id   bd6c1f071fc03cbb5c597b1233a37772
#
_cell.length_a   1.000
_cell.length_b   1.000
_cell.length_c   1.000
_cell.angle_alpha   90.00
_cell.angle_beta   90.00
_cell.angle_gamma   90.00
#
_symmetry.space_group_name_H-M   'P 1'
#
loop_
_entity.id
_entity.type
_entity.pdbx_description
1 polymer ?
#
loop_
_entity_poly.entity_id
_entity_poly.type
_entity_poly.pdbx_seq_one_letter_code
_entity_poly.pdbx_strand_id
1 'polypeptide(L)'
;MGNLKQSLLAGLFSIITIGILTFLTYRTEFGIFLLASFGSSMVLLYGYPESPFAQPKNVFFGHLVTAIVGLFFLYFVSLPIFLTIPLAVGFGVGLMILLNITHPPAGGNPIIVIIGSVSLDYLISPVILGSIIIIIFAIVVNRFILRKSYPSPK
;
A
#
# COMPACT_ATOMS: atom_id res chain seq x y z
N MET A 1 -19.39 -2.46 -18.67
CA MET A 1 -19.07 -3.85 -18.28
C MET A 1 -17.55 -4.00 -18.31
N GLY A 2 -16.92 -4.45 -17.21
CA GLY A 2 -15.48 -4.70 -17.18
C GLY A 2 -15.10 -5.80 -18.18
N ASN A 3 -13.90 -5.68 -18.75
CA ASN A 3 -13.37 -6.70 -19.63
C ASN A 3 -13.03 -7.96 -18.80
N LEU A 4 -13.72 -9.07 -19.00
CA LEU A 4 -13.53 -10.33 -18.27
C LEU A 4 -12.05 -10.76 -18.24
N LYS A 5 -11.34 -10.65 -19.36
CA LYS A 5 -9.91 -10.97 -19.45
C LYS A 5 -9.09 -10.10 -18.49
N GLN A 6 -9.35 -8.80 -18.45
CA GLN A 6 -8.66 -7.87 -17.53
C GLN A 6 -8.94 -8.23 -16.08
N SER A 7 -10.18 -8.54 -15.73
CA SER A 7 -10.56 -8.92 -14.37
C SER A 7 -9.88 -10.21 -13.91
N LEU A 8 -9.85 -11.23 -14.78
CA LEU A 8 -9.17 -12.49 -14.49
C LEU A 8 -7.65 -12.30 -14.31
N LEU A 9 -7.02 -11.53 -15.19
CA LEU A 9 -5.58 -11.25 -15.07
C LEU A 9 -5.26 -10.43 -13.81
N ALA A 10 -6.05 -9.40 -13.51
CA ALA A 10 -5.87 -8.63 -12.29
C ALA A 10 -6.01 -9.52 -11.03
N GLY A 11 -7.02 -10.38 -11.00
CA GLY A 11 -7.19 -11.36 -9.92
C GLY A 11 -6.01 -12.31 -9.80
N LEU A 12 -5.56 -12.90 -10.91
CA LEU A 12 -4.43 -13.83 -10.94
C LEU A 12 -3.14 -13.19 -10.41
N PHE A 13 -2.77 -11.99 -10.92
CA PHE A 13 -1.55 -11.33 -10.48
C PHE A 13 -1.65 -10.81 -9.04
N SER A 14 -2.86 -10.47 -8.58
CA SER A 14 -3.08 -10.17 -7.16
C SER A 14 -2.82 -11.40 -6.27
N ILE A 15 -3.32 -12.57 -6.66
CA ILE A 15 -3.07 -13.85 -5.96
C ILE A 15 -1.57 -14.11 -5.87
N ILE A 16 -0.84 -13.99 -7.00
CA ILE A 16 0.60 -14.24 -7.04
C ILE A 16 1.34 -13.25 -6.13
N THR A 17 1.08 -11.95 -6.27
CA THR A 17 1.80 -10.90 -5.52
C THR A 17 1.54 -11.01 -4.01
N ILE A 18 0.28 -11.10 -3.62
CA ILE A 18 -0.09 -11.25 -2.21
C ILE A 18 0.38 -12.61 -1.67
N GLY A 19 0.32 -13.68 -2.48
CA GLY A 19 0.83 -14.99 -2.13
C GLY A 19 2.33 -14.98 -1.79
N ILE A 20 3.14 -14.25 -2.56
CA ILE A 20 4.58 -14.08 -2.28
C ILE A 20 4.79 -13.32 -0.97
N LEU A 21 4.09 -12.19 -0.76
CA LEU A 21 4.19 -11.44 0.49
C LEU A 21 3.76 -12.28 1.70
N THR A 22 2.70 -13.07 1.55
CA THR A 22 2.22 -14.01 2.57
C THR A 22 3.25 -15.09 2.86
N PHE A 23 3.83 -15.69 1.80
CA PHE A 23 4.89 -16.69 1.95
C PHE A 23 6.10 -16.10 2.69
N LEU A 24 6.59 -14.93 2.29
CA LEU A 24 7.70 -14.25 2.95
C LEU A 24 7.40 -13.96 4.42
N THR A 25 6.17 -13.55 4.75
CA THR A 25 5.76 -13.24 6.13
C THR A 25 5.68 -14.48 7.02
N TYR A 26 5.12 -15.58 6.53
CA TYR A 26 4.77 -16.72 7.38
C TYR A 26 5.70 -17.93 7.26
N ARG A 27 6.56 -17.95 6.24
CA ARG A 27 7.45 -19.10 5.95
C ARG A 27 8.93 -18.74 5.98
N THR A 28 9.26 -17.47 6.25
CA THR A 28 10.64 -17.02 6.41
C THR A 28 10.79 -16.24 7.71
N GLU A 29 12.03 -16.10 8.19
CA GLU A 29 12.36 -15.30 9.38
C GLU A 29 12.75 -13.86 9.03
N PHE A 30 12.58 -13.45 7.77
CA PHE A 30 13.00 -12.13 7.30
C PHE A 30 12.11 -10.96 7.75
N GLY A 31 10.95 -11.23 8.35
CA GLY A 31 10.04 -10.21 8.88
C GLY A 31 8.63 -10.22 8.25
N ILE A 32 7.85 -9.21 8.56
CA ILE A 32 6.47 -9.06 8.08
C ILE A 32 6.49 -8.25 6.77
N PHE A 33 6.09 -8.85 5.67
CA PHE A 33 6.02 -8.19 4.36
C PHE A 33 4.59 -7.87 3.93
N LEU A 34 3.60 -8.55 4.52
CA LEU A 34 2.18 -8.39 4.19
C LEU A 34 1.56 -7.25 4.98
N LEU A 35 0.95 -6.31 4.25
CA LEU A 35 0.16 -5.21 4.78
C LEU A 35 -1.25 -5.29 4.24
N ALA A 36 -2.27 -5.16 5.11
CA ALA A 36 -3.67 -5.30 4.71
C ALA A 36 -4.07 -4.33 3.57
N SER A 37 -3.55 -3.11 3.60
CA SER A 37 -3.77 -2.10 2.55
C SER A 37 -3.17 -2.47 1.18
N PHE A 38 -2.22 -3.41 1.11
CA PHE A 38 -1.71 -3.92 -0.17
C PHE A 38 -2.77 -4.67 -0.96
N GLY A 39 -3.70 -5.36 -0.28
CA GLY A 39 -4.84 -5.97 -0.97
C GLY A 39 -5.63 -4.96 -1.82
N SER A 40 -5.93 -3.79 -1.26
CA SER A 40 -6.58 -2.69 -2.00
C SER A 40 -5.67 -2.10 -3.08
N SER A 41 -4.35 -2.06 -2.85
CA SER A 41 -3.38 -1.59 -3.85
C SER A 41 -3.38 -2.45 -5.11
N MET A 42 -3.66 -3.76 -5.01
CA MET A 42 -3.73 -4.66 -6.18
C MET A 42 -4.80 -4.22 -7.18
N VAL A 43 -5.92 -3.67 -6.68
CA VAL A 43 -6.99 -3.14 -7.56
C VAL A 43 -6.45 -2.04 -8.48
N LEU A 44 -5.64 -1.13 -7.95
CA LEU A 44 -5.02 -0.06 -8.73
C LEU A 44 -3.89 -0.58 -9.61
N LEU A 45 -2.97 -1.37 -9.03
CA LEU A 45 -1.76 -1.83 -9.73
C LEU A 45 -2.05 -2.73 -10.93
N TYR A 46 -3.09 -3.58 -10.86
CA TYR A 46 -3.42 -4.51 -11.92
C TYR A 46 -4.72 -4.19 -12.66
N GLY A 47 -5.67 -3.54 -11.97
CA GLY A 47 -6.93 -3.12 -12.58
C GLY A 47 -6.81 -1.80 -13.34
N TYR A 48 -6.11 -0.82 -12.76
CA TYR A 48 -6.03 0.56 -13.27
C TYR A 48 -4.59 1.11 -13.20
N PRO A 49 -3.59 0.45 -13.83
CA PRO A 49 -2.19 0.84 -13.72
C PRO A 49 -1.87 2.23 -14.29
N GLU A 50 -2.69 2.72 -15.23
CA GLU A 50 -2.60 4.07 -15.78
C GLU A 50 -3.05 5.17 -14.82
N SER A 51 -3.75 4.82 -13.75
CA SER A 51 -4.20 5.79 -12.74
C SER A 51 -3.01 6.52 -12.11
N PRO A 52 -3.08 7.84 -11.90
CA PRO A 52 -2.05 8.57 -11.15
C PRO A 52 -1.87 8.00 -9.74
N PHE A 53 -2.92 7.44 -9.15
CA PHE A 53 -2.89 6.83 -7.81
C PHE A 53 -2.17 5.48 -7.76
N ALA A 54 -1.96 4.84 -8.90
CA ALA A 54 -1.23 3.58 -9.03
C ALA A 54 0.27 3.75 -9.27
N GLN A 55 0.75 4.99 -9.48
CA GLN A 55 2.15 5.20 -9.84
C GLN A 55 3.10 4.87 -8.68
N PRO A 56 4.32 4.35 -8.95
CA PRO A 56 5.27 3.92 -7.92
C PRO A 56 5.53 4.96 -6.83
N LYS A 57 5.68 6.23 -7.22
CA LYS A 57 5.84 7.35 -6.27
C LYS A 57 4.68 7.41 -5.28
N ASN A 58 3.46 7.35 -5.78
CA ASN A 58 2.25 7.47 -4.97
C ASN A 58 2.07 6.26 -4.06
N VAL A 59 2.30 5.06 -4.59
CA VAL A 59 2.24 3.81 -3.80
C VAL A 59 3.25 3.86 -2.66
N PHE A 60 4.53 4.09 -2.96
CA PHE A 60 5.60 4.06 -1.95
C PHE A 60 5.41 5.14 -0.89
N PHE A 61 5.34 6.40 -1.31
CA PHE A 61 5.26 7.51 -0.36
C PHE A 61 3.89 7.62 0.30
N GLY A 62 2.81 7.20 -0.35
CA GLY A 62 1.49 7.13 0.27
C GLY A 62 1.48 6.19 1.46
N HIS A 63 1.98 4.95 1.31
CA HIS A 63 2.10 4.00 2.42
C HIS A 63 3.05 4.50 3.50
N LEU A 64 4.20 5.04 3.13
CA LEU A 64 5.20 5.52 4.07
C LEU A 64 4.66 6.67 4.94
N VAL A 65 4.12 7.72 4.32
CA VAL A 65 3.64 8.91 5.03
C VAL A 65 2.47 8.57 5.96
N THR A 66 1.51 7.77 5.49
CA THR A 66 0.36 7.41 6.30
C THR A 66 0.72 6.50 7.47
N ALA A 67 1.70 5.59 7.30
CA ALA A 67 2.22 4.79 8.40
C ALA A 67 2.98 5.66 9.43
N ILE A 68 3.80 6.62 8.99
CA ILE A 68 4.46 7.59 9.88
C ILE A 68 3.43 8.39 10.68
N VAL A 69 2.36 8.87 10.03
CA VAL A 69 1.27 9.57 10.73
C VAL A 69 0.62 8.66 11.77
N GLY A 70 0.32 7.40 11.41
CA GLY A 70 -0.24 6.43 12.35
C GLY A 70 0.64 6.23 13.58
N LEU A 71 1.96 6.05 13.39
CA LEU A 71 2.93 5.92 14.48
C LEU A 71 3.05 7.20 15.32
N PHE A 72 3.05 8.37 14.69
CA PHE A 72 3.05 9.63 15.41
C PHE A 72 1.85 9.71 16.35
N PHE A 73 0.65 9.43 15.87
CA PHE A 73 -0.55 9.42 16.71
C PHE A 73 -0.51 8.33 17.77
N LEU A 74 0.00 7.14 17.45
CA LEU A 74 0.12 6.04 18.42
C LEU A 74 1.04 6.40 19.59
N TYR A 75 2.18 7.03 19.32
CA TYR A 75 3.20 7.26 20.35
C TYR A 75 3.12 8.61 21.07
N PHE A 76 2.57 9.63 20.41
CA PHE A 76 2.62 11.00 20.93
C PHE A 76 1.26 11.63 21.21
N VAL A 77 0.16 10.98 20.82
CA VAL A 77 -1.18 11.55 21.01
C VAL A 77 -1.99 10.72 21.99
N SER A 78 -2.10 11.21 23.22
CA SER A 78 -2.85 10.56 24.33
C SER A 78 -4.32 10.97 24.30
N LEU A 79 -5.07 10.53 23.29
CA LEU A 79 -6.51 10.74 23.18
C LEU A 79 -7.25 9.39 23.14
N PRO A 80 -8.56 9.37 23.49
CA PRO A 80 -9.37 8.18 23.29
C PRO A 80 -9.35 7.70 21.82
N ILE A 81 -9.35 6.39 21.60
CA ILE A 81 -9.17 5.77 20.28
C ILE A 81 -10.16 6.27 19.22
N PHE A 82 -11.40 6.60 19.63
CA PHE A 82 -12.44 7.12 18.74
C PHE A 82 -12.17 8.54 18.23
N LEU A 83 -11.21 9.27 18.84
CA LEU A 83 -10.69 10.55 18.38
C LEU A 83 -9.34 10.39 17.67
N THR A 84 -8.46 9.54 18.20
CA THR A 84 -7.11 9.31 17.66
C THR A 84 -7.15 8.80 16.22
N ILE A 85 -7.99 7.78 15.95
CA ILE A 85 -8.07 7.18 14.62
C ILE A 85 -8.55 8.16 13.55
N PRO A 86 -9.71 8.85 13.71
CA PRO A 86 -10.17 9.76 12.66
C PRO A 86 -9.22 10.94 12.45
N LEU A 87 -8.58 11.45 13.49
CA LEU A 87 -7.56 12.49 13.36
C LEU A 87 -6.36 11.99 12.56
N ALA A 88 -5.81 10.82 12.91
CA ALA A 88 -4.67 10.23 12.20
C ALA A 88 -5.00 9.97 10.73
N VAL A 89 -6.17 9.43 10.43
CA VAL A 89 -6.63 9.22 9.04
C VAL A 89 -6.76 10.54 8.31
N GLY A 90 -7.41 11.54 8.90
CA GLY A 90 -7.59 12.86 8.31
C GLY A 90 -6.27 13.54 7.99
N PHE A 91 -5.32 13.52 8.93
CA PHE A 91 -3.95 14.03 8.72
C PHE A 91 -3.22 13.28 7.62
N GLY A 92 -3.27 11.96 7.62
CA GLY A 92 -2.63 11.13 6.59
C GLY A 92 -3.18 11.41 5.19
N VAL A 93 -4.50 11.51 5.06
CA VAL A 93 -5.16 11.86 3.79
C VAL A 93 -4.77 13.27 3.35
N GLY A 94 -4.83 14.25 4.27
CA GLY A 94 -4.46 15.64 3.98
C GLY A 94 -3.00 15.76 3.50
N LEU A 95 -2.06 15.07 4.15
CA LEU A 95 -0.65 15.05 3.75
C LEU A 95 -0.44 14.38 2.39
N MET A 96 -1.10 13.25 2.11
CA MET A 96 -1.00 12.62 0.79
C MET A 96 -1.42 13.56 -0.34
N ILE A 97 -2.50 14.31 -0.14
CA ILE A 97 -2.99 15.29 -1.13
C ILE A 97 -2.02 16.46 -1.25
N LEU A 98 -1.61 17.04 -0.15
CA LEU A 98 -0.69 18.20 -0.11
C LEU A 98 0.64 17.90 -0.80
N LEU A 99 1.18 16.70 -0.58
CA LEU A 99 2.47 16.27 -1.15
C LEU A 99 2.37 15.68 -2.57
N ASN A 100 1.17 15.62 -3.15
CA ASN A 100 0.92 15.00 -4.46
C ASN A 100 1.43 13.54 -4.55
N ILE A 101 1.14 12.75 -3.51
CA ILE A 101 1.47 11.34 -3.38
C ILE A 101 0.25 10.49 -3.05
N THR A 102 -0.93 10.94 -3.48
CA THR A 102 -2.20 10.29 -3.15
C THR A 102 -2.23 8.85 -3.65
N HIS A 103 -2.39 7.92 -2.71
CA HIS A 103 -2.62 6.50 -2.93
C HIS A 103 -3.75 6.05 -2.00
N PRO A 104 -5.00 5.97 -2.48
CA PRO A 104 -6.16 5.73 -1.62
C PRO A 104 -6.05 4.52 -0.69
N PRO A 105 -5.48 3.36 -1.11
CA PRO A 105 -5.31 2.22 -0.21
C PRO A 105 -4.50 2.54 1.05
N ALA A 106 -3.53 3.45 0.95
CA ALA A 106 -2.68 3.83 2.07
C ALA A 106 -3.43 4.61 3.17
N GLY A 107 -4.60 5.18 2.87
CA GLY A 107 -5.43 5.88 3.85
C GLY A 107 -5.86 5.01 5.04
N GLY A 108 -5.85 3.68 4.89
CA GLY A 108 -6.13 2.73 5.98
C GLY A 108 -4.95 2.47 6.92
N ASN A 109 -3.72 2.86 6.58
CA ASN A 109 -2.54 2.53 7.39
C ASN A 109 -2.60 3.10 8.82
N PRO A 110 -3.05 4.35 9.08
CA PRO A 110 -3.13 4.83 10.46
C PRO A 110 -4.04 3.97 11.35
N ILE A 111 -5.11 3.41 10.78
CA ILE A 111 -6.02 2.52 11.51
C ILE A 111 -5.27 1.23 11.91
N ILE A 112 -4.56 0.63 10.94
CA ILE A 112 -3.81 -0.61 11.16
C ILE A 112 -2.73 -0.40 12.22
N VAL A 113 -1.98 0.70 12.12
CA VAL A 113 -0.90 1.06 13.04
C VAL A 113 -1.42 1.23 14.47
N ILE A 114 -2.50 1.99 14.64
CA ILE A 114 -3.04 2.32 15.96
C ILE A 114 -3.70 1.09 16.60
N ILE A 115 -4.55 0.36 15.87
CA ILE A 115 -5.22 -0.85 16.39
C ILE A 115 -4.21 -1.96 16.68
N GLY A 116 -3.22 -2.12 15.79
CA GLY A 116 -2.18 -3.15 15.94
C GLY A 116 -1.11 -2.80 16.98
N SER A 117 -1.09 -1.56 17.50
CA SER A 117 -0.06 -1.09 18.45
C SER A 117 1.36 -1.46 17.98
N VAL A 118 1.64 -1.22 16.72
CA VAL A 118 2.86 -1.70 16.06
C VAL A 118 4.11 -0.95 16.51
N SER A 119 5.28 -1.61 16.42
CA SER A 119 6.59 -1.00 16.69
C SER A 119 7.10 -0.17 15.51
N LEU A 120 8.19 0.59 15.72
CA LEU A 120 8.83 1.39 14.67
C LEU A 120 9.37 0.54 13.49
N ASP A 121 9.71 -0.72 13.75
CA ASP A 121 10.18 -1.67 12.72
C ASP A 121 9.15 -1.89 11.63
N TYR A 122 7.87 -1.63 11.94
CA TYR A 122 6.78 -1.67 10.97
C TYR A 122 7.02 -0.76 9.75
N LEU A 123 7.73 0.36 9.91
CA LEU A 123 8.11 1.21 8.78
C LEU A 123 9.06 0.50 7.81
N ILE A 124 9.99 -0.28 8.34
CA ILE A 124 10.94 -1.03 7.50
C ILE A 124 10.21 -2.21 6.88
N SER A 125 9.60 -3.02 7.70
CA SER A 125 8.85 -4.21 7.28
C SER A 125 7.51 -4.26 8.05
N PRO A 126 6.37 -4.16 7.37
CA PRO A 126 6.11 -4.35 5.94
C PRO A 126 6.13 -3.07 5.05
N VAL A 127 6.15 -1.84 5.61
CA VAL A 127 5.81 -0.65 4.81
C VAL A 127 6.81 -0.40 3.67
N ILE A 128 8.10 -0.22 3.97
CA ILE A 128 9.10 0.07 2.94
C ILE A 128 9.34 -1.16 2.07
N LEU A 129 9.73 -2.28 2.67
CA LEU A 129 10.10 -3.48 1.91
C LEU A 129 8.90 -4.06 1.14
N GLY A 130 7.73 -4.16 1.76
CA GLY A 130 6.52 -4.63 1.09
C GLY A 130 6.11 -3.71 -0.06
N SER A 131 6.17 -2.38 0.13
CA SER A 131 5.85 -1.43 -0.95
C SER A 131 6.80 -1.56 -2.13
N ILE A 132 8.10 -1.76 -1.90
CA ILE A 132 9.10 -1.98 -2.96
C ILE A 132 8.75 -3.27 -3.72
N ILE A 133 8.43 -4.35 -3.01
CA ILE A 133 8.08 -5.63 -3.64
C ILE A 133 6.86 -5.48 -4.53
N ILE A 134 5.74 -4.92 -4.03
CA ILE A 134 4.53 -4.78 -4.87
C ILE A 134 4.74 -3.87 -6.07
N ILE A 135 5.58 -2.83 -5.95
CA ILE A 135 5.93 -1.94 -7.07
C ILE A 135 6.76 -2.69 -8.12
N ILE A 136 7.77 -3.45 -7.71
CA ILE A 136 8.58 -4.25 -8.63
C ILE A 136 7.69 -5.25 -9.39
N PHE A 137 6.84 -5.98 -8.68
CA PHE A 137 5.89 -6.91 -9.31
C PHE A 137 4.93 -6.19 -10.27
N ALA A 138 4.40 -5.02 -9.87
CA ALA A 138 3.53 -4.23 -10.74
C ALA A 138 4.26 -3.78 -12.03
N ILE A 139 5.53 -3.36 -11.93
CA ILE A 139 6.33 -3.00 -13.10
C ILE A 139 6.55 -4.23 -14.00
N VAL A 140 7.00 -5.34 -13.43
CA VAL A 140 7.26 -6.58 -14.19
C VAL A 140 5.99 -7.05 -14.90
N VAL A 141 4.89 -7.16 -14.19
CA VAL A 141 3.63 -7.66 -14.74
C VAL A 141 3.08 -6.72 -15.81
N ASN A 142 2.92 -5.43 -15.49
CA ASN A 142 2.29 -4.50 -16.43
C ASN A 142 3.17 -4.26 -17.66
N ARG A 143 4.46 -4.00 -17.48
CA ARG A 143 5.34 -3.63 -18.59
C ARG A 143 5.74 -4.81 -19.46
N PHE A 144 6.16 -5.93 -18.86
CA PHE A 144 6.75 -7.04 -19.59
C PHE A 144 5.75 -8.14 -19.94
N ILE A 145 4.74 -8.40 -19.10
CA ILE A 145 3.76 -9.47 -19.34
C ILE A 145 2.53 -8.91 -20.05
N LEU A 146 1.92 -7.85 -19.51
CA LEU A 146 0.70 -7.26 -20.06
C LEU A 146 0.96 -6.22 -21.15
N ARG A 147 2.23 -5.82 -21.35
CA ARG A 147 2.68 -4.85 -22.36
C ARG A 147 1.96 -3.49 -22.25
N LYS A 148 1.64 -3.08 -21.04
CA LYS A 148 1.06 -1.77 -20.72
C LYS A 148 2.17 -0.75 -20.44
N SER A 149 1.88 0.53 -20.67
CA SER A 149 2.78 1.62 -20.26
C SER A 149 2.68 1.83 -18.74
N TYR A 150 3.59 1.19 -18.00
CA TYR A 150 3.69 1.34 -16.55
C TYR A 150 5.17 1.32 -16.12
N PRO A 151 5.65 2.29 -15.31
CA PRO A 151 4.92 3.49 -14.85
C PRO A 151 4.46 4.35 -16.02
N SER A 152 3.32 5.07 -15.84
CA SER A 152 2.81 5.97 -16.87
C SER A 152 3.81 7.13 -17.10
N PRO A 153 4.11 7.50 -18.34
CA PRO A 153 4.89 8.70 -18.61
C PRO A 153 4.17 9.92 -18.02
N LYS A 154 4.96 10.87 -17.49
CA LYS A 154 4.43 12.13 -16.96
C LYS A 154 3.92 12.99 -18.09
#